data_64e34facead78f7fc19351cea32a51e2
#
_entry.id   64e34facead78f7fc19351cea32a51e2
#
_cell.length_a   1.000
_cell.length_b   1.000
_cell.length_c   1.000
_cell.angle_alpha   90.00
_cell.angle_beta   90.00
_cell.angle_gamma   90.00
#
_symmetry.space_group_name_H-M   'P 1'
#
loop_
_entity.id
_entity.type
_entity.pdbx_description
1 polymer ?
#
loop_
_entity_poly.entity_id
_entity_poly.type
_entity_poly.pdbx_seq_one_letter_code
_entity_poly.pdbx_strand_id
1 'polypeptide(L)' 'MVTGLGHLGIICDDFLKMRDFYTRVIGLTVTDEDPDRGSCFLSAHPETEHHELNLGQA' A
#
# COMPACT_ATOMS: atom_id res chain seq x y z
N MET A 1 -6.39 18.75 16.00
CA MET A 1 -7.24 17.67 15.44
C MET A 1 -6.69 17.19 14.09
N VAL A 2 -6.64 15.89 13.91
CA VAL A 2 -6.22 15.33 12.63
C VAL A 2 -7.41 15.36 11.66
N THR A 3 -7.21 15.96 10.50
CA THR A 3 -8.24 16.04 9.47
C THR A 3 -8.05 15.00 8.36
N GLY A 4 -6.90 14.29 8.37
CA GLY A 4 -6.63 13.23 7.43
C GLY A 4 -5.16 12.81 7.45
N LEU A 5 -4.86 11.75 6.72
CA LEU A 5 -3.50 11.28 6.51
C LEU A 5 -3.19 11.32 5.03
N GLY A 6 -2.00 11.81 4.68
CA GLY A 6 -1.55 11.82 3.30
C GLY A 6 -1.18 10.42 2.85
N HIS A 7 -0.36 9.73 3.64
CA HIS A 7 0.00 8.34 3.41
C HIS A 7 0.57 7.71 4.67
N LEU A 8 0.63 6.38 4.68
CA LEU A 8 1.15 5.59 5.79
C LEU A 8 2.08 4.52 5.24
N GLY A 9 3.25 4.35 5.87
CA GLY A 9 4.20 3.31 5.51
C GLY A 9 4.18 2.17 6.51
N ILE A 10 4.18 0.93 6.03
CA ILE A 10 4.20 -0.28 6.85
C ILE A 10 5.30 -1.21 6.37
N ILE A 11 6.14 -1.68 7.29
CA ILE A 11 7.14 -2.69 7.02
C ILE A 11 6.60 -4.01 7.56
N CYS A 12 6.62 -5.06 6.76
CA CYS A 12 6.04 -6.34 7.14
C CYS A 12 6.95 -7.52 6.83
N ASP A 13 6.77 -8.60 7.57
CA ASP A 13 7.57 -9.82 7.41
C ASP A 13 7.17 -10.63 6.18
N ASP A 14 5.89 -10.59 5.81
CA ASP A 14 5.38 -11.31 4.65
C ASP A 14 4.67 -10.32 3.73
N PHE A 15 5.45 -9.72 2.85
CA PHE A 15 4.98 -8.69 1.93
C PHE A 15 3.84 -9.19 1.03
N LEU A 16 4.00 -10.37 0.43
CA LEU A 16 3.00 -10.89 -0.51
C LEU A 16 1.66 -11.14 0.17
N LYS A 17 1.69 -11.62 1.41
CA LYS A 17 0.48 -11.87 2.17
C LYS A 17 -0.23 -10.56 2.54
N MET A 18 0.52 -9.55 2.94
CA MET A 18 -0.04 -8.24 3.29
C MET A 18 -0.57 -7.53 2.05
N ARG A 19 0.16 -7.62 0.93
CA ARG A 19 -0.28 -7.06 -0.35
C ARG A 19 -1.62 -7.69 -0.77
N ASP A 20 -1.73 -9.00 -0.66
CA ASP A 20 -2.97 -9.72 -0.98
C ASP A 20 -4.12 -9.27 -0.08
N PHE A 21 -3.86 -9.12 1.21
CA PHE A 21 -4.88 -8.68 2.17
C PHE A 21 -5.41 -7.28 1.80
N TYR A 22 -4.51 -6.32 1.57
CA TYR A 22 -4.93 -4.96 1.30
C TYR A 22 -5.60 -4.79 -0.06
N THR A 23 -5.22 -5.60 -1.05
CA THR A 23 -5.86 -5.52 -2.37
C THR A 23 -7.18 -6.30 -2.41
N ARG A 24 -7.19 -7.52 -1.89
CA ARG A 24 -8.33 -8.42 -2.04
C ARG A 24 -9.40 -8.20 -0.97
N VAL A 25 -9.00 -7.97 0.27
CA VAL A 25 -9.94 -7.83 1.39
C VAL A 25 -10.35 -6.37 1.61
N ILE A 26 -9.35 -5.48 1.69
CA ILE A 26 -9.62 -4.05 1.92
C ILE A 26 -10.07 -3.36 0.64
N GLY A 27 -9.57 -3.80 -0.52
CA GLY A 27 -10.00 -3.28 -1.81
C GLY A 27 -9.17 -2.13 -2.35
N LEU A 28 -7.93 -1.99 -1.89
CA LEU A 28 -7.03 -0.96 -2.43
C LEU A 28 -6.47 -1.40 -3.78
N THR A 29 -6.08 -0.42 -4.59
CA THR A 29 -5.46 -0.66 -5.89
C THR A 29 -3.96 -0.42 -5.79
N VAL A 30 -3.16 -1.34 -6.37
CA VAL A 30 -1.72 -1.14 -6.50
C VAL A 30 -1.48 -0.11 -7.58
N THR A 31 -0.87 1.01 -7.22
CA THR A 31 -0.56 2.09 -8.16
C THR A 31 0.85 2.00 -8.69
N ASP A 32 1.76 1.37 -7.93
CA ASP A 32 3.14 1.16 -8.32
C ASP A 32 3.70 0.05 -7.45
N GLU A 33 4.64 -0.74 -7.97
CA GLU A 33 5.29 -1.76 -7.15
C GLU A 33 6.67 -2.12 -7.70
N ASP A 34 7.52 -2.57 -6.78
CA ASP A 34 8.86 -3.07 -7.09
C ASP A 34 8.97 -4.45 -6.46
N PRO A 35 8.64 -5.52 -7.21
CA PRO A 35 8.64 -6.88 -6.65
C PRO A 35 10.03 -7.37 -6.26
N ASP A 36 11.08 -6.86 -6.88
CA ASP A 36 12.45 -7.24 -6.55
C ASP A 36 12.84 -6.75 -5.16
N ARG A 37 12.35 -5.58 -4.78
CA ARG A 37 12.61 -5.00 -3.47
C ARG A 37 11.55 -5.35 -2.44
N GLY A 38 10.44 -5.94 -2.89
CA GLY A 38 9.33 -6.27 -2.01
C GLY A 38 8.64 -5.02 -1.48
N SER A 39 8.25 -4.13 -2.38
CA SER A 39 7.53 -2.92 -2.00
C SER A 39 6.43 -2.59 -3.00
N CYS A 40 5.37 -1.94 -2.53
CA CYS A 40 4.31 -1.45 -3.39
C CYS A 40 3.60 -0.25 -2.76
N PHE A 41 2.99 0.55 -3.62
CA PHE A 41 2.11 1.66 -3.24
C PHE A 41 0.68 1.29 -3.57
N LEU A 42 -0.24 1.62 -2.66
CA LEU A 42 -1.65 1.27 -2.78
C LEU A 42 -2.51 2.51 -2.54
N SER A 43 -3.64 2.58 -3.21
CA SER A 43 -4.56 3.70 -3.04
C SER A 43 -6.01 3.25 -3.22
N ALA A 44 -6.92 3.87 -2.46
CA ALA A 44 -8.35 3.73 -2.67
C ALA A 44 -8.84 4.66 -3.79
N HIS A 45 -8.02 5.66 -4.12
CA HIS A 45 -8.35 6.69 -5.12
C HIS A 45 -7.17 6.87 -6.08
N PRO A 46 -6.84 5.84 -6.89
CA PRO A 46 -5.63 5.88 -7.74
C PRO A 46 -5.65 6.98 -8.80
N GLU A 47 -6.82 7.47 -9.15
CA GLU A 47 -6.96 8.55 -10.12
C GLU A 47 -6.56 9.92 -9.57
N THR A 48 -6.53 10.09 -8.25
CA THR A 48 -6.18 11.36 -7.61
C THR A 48 -5.04 11.25 -6.61
N GLU A 49 -4.84 10.06 -6.03
CA GLU A 49 -3.79 9.81 -5.03
C GLU A 49 -2.91 8.67 -5.51
N HIS A 50 -1.62 8.95 -5.73
CA HIS A 50 -0.68 7.92 -6.15
C HIS A 50 -0.56 6.83 -5.09
N HIS A 51 -0.42 7.23 -3.84
CA HIS A 51 -0.38 6.25 -2.76
C HIS A 51 -0.91 6.82 -1.46
N GLU A 52 -1.66 6.01 -0.76
CA GLU A 52 -2.12 6.27 0.59
C GLU A 52 -1.45 5.31 1.55
N LEU A 53 -1.03 4.15 1.04
CA LEU A 53 -0.35 3.12 1.81
C LEU A 53 0.88 2.65 1.05
N ASN A 54 1.99 2.53 1.77
CA ASN A 54 3.25 2.00 1.24
C ASN A 54 3.58 0.75 2.04
N LEU A 55 3.66 -0.40 1.37
CA LEU A 55 4.06 -1.66 1.98
C LEU A 55 5.49 -2.00 1.59
N GLY A 56 6.28 -2.46 2.55
CA GLY A 56 7.64 -2.87 2.31
C GLY A 56 7.98 -4.16 3.04
N GLN A 57 8.80 -4.99 2.43
CA GLN A 57 9.30 -6.22 3.03
C GLN A 57 10.42 -5.89 4.01
N ALA A 58 10.31 -6.46 5.21
CA ALA A 58 11.34 -6.33 6.24
C ALA A 58 12.61 -7.08 5.84
#